data_1aac263c16c77d6e70081e641f0e607d
#
_entry.id   1aac263c16c77d6e70081e641f0e607d
#
_cell.length_a   1.000
_cell.length_b   1.000
_cell.length_c   1.000
_cell.angle_alpha   90.00
_cell.angle_beta   90.00
_cell.angle_gamma   90.00
#
_symmetry.space_group_name_H-M   'P 1'
#
loop_
_entity.id
_entity.type
_entity.pdbx_description
1 polymer ?
#
loop_
_entity_poly.entity_id
_entity_poly.type
_entity_poly.pdbx_seq_one_letter_code
_entity_poly.pdbx_strand_id
1 'polypeptide(L)'
;MKTGSRPLRPGHDGAAFRRNQILRENFIAWILRGCAFSAVAGLLLIILFVFKEAWPILGDKVTQQEANLAGFFSQPLWQPVSEIPKYGFTPLFAGTIKVVLVSMLFAVPIGVLAALFATEFASPRLRELLKPCIELLAGIPSVVLGFFGLMVLASWLQPITHAPVRLNAFNAGIALGLGVIPTVFTVCEDALRAVPKSFREASLALGATPWQTAWNVALPAASAGVGAGVLLGLARAVGETMIVLMASGNAAITSGDVFDSARTFSATIAAELAEVVVGSPHYATLFFIGALLFLLTFLINVAAGVFVDRLRRKLAGA
;
A
#
# COMPACT_ATOMS: atom_id res chain seq x y z
N MET A 1 7.78 -24.87 -74.73
CA MET A 1 6.80 -24.04 -74.01
C MET A 1 7.51 -23.26 -72.94
N LYS A 2 7.74 -21.94 -73.12
CA LYS A 2 8.38 -21.07 -72.20
C LYS A 2 7.28 -20.35 -71.38
N THR A 3 7.10 -20.71 -70.12
CA THR A 3 6.24 -19.99 -69.17
C THR A 3 6.99 -18.81 -68.66
N GLY A 4 6.64 -17.62 -69.17
CA GLY A 4 7.17 -16.33 -68.72
C GLY A 4 6.61 -15.99 -67.34
N SER A 5 7.45 -15.97 -66.31
CA SER A 5 7.18 -15.35 -65.02
C SER A 5 7.18 -13.84 -65.18
N ARG A 6 6.00 -13.20 -65.12
CA ARG A 6 5.90 -11.73 -65.04
C ARG A 6 6.48 -11.28 -63.70
N PRO A 7 7.42 -10.32 -63.67
CA PRO A 7 7.86 -9.70 -62.44
C PRO A 7 6.70 -8.88 -61.86
N LEU A 8 6.33 -9.15 -60.62
CA LEU A 8 5.39 -8.34 -59.84
C LEU A 8 6.01 -6.92 -59.71
N ARG A 9 5.38 -5.92 -60.35
CA ARG A 9 5.75 -4.49 -60.16
C ARG A 9 5.57 -4.18 -58.68
N PRO A 10 6.58 -3.54 -58.00
CA PRO A 10 6.40 -2.99 -56.66
C PRO A 10 5.38 -1.86 -56.77
N GLY A 11 4.13 -2.12 -56.29
CA GLY A 11 3.06 -1.15 -56.35
C GLY A 11 3.40 0.07 -55.47
N HIS A 12 3.17 1.28 -56.05
CA HIS A 12 3.26 2.56 -55.40
C HIS A 12 2.46 2.67 -54.07
N ASP A 13 1.54 1.72 -53.84
CA ASP A 13 0.67 1.68 -52.64
C ASP A 13 1.39 1.25 -51.37
N GLY A 14 2.48 0.50 -51.44
CA GLY A 14 3.23 0.04 -50.27
C GLY A 14 3.96 1.18 -49.52
N ALA A 15 4.43 2.21 -50.23
CA ALA A 15 5.12 3.33 -49.63
C ALA A 15 4.13 4.28 -48.93
N ALA A 16 2.96 4.53 -49.52
CA ALA A 16 1.89 5.33 -48.94
C ALA A 16 1.29 4.62 -47.71
N PHE A 17 1.08 3.33 -47.78
CA PHE A 17 0.61 2.50 -46.64
C PHE A 17 1.58 2.53 -45.48
N ARG A 18 2.88 2.32 -45.72
CA ARG A 18 3.93 2.41 -44.66
C ARG A 18 4.00 3.81 -44.05
N ARG A 19 3.91 4.89 -44.86
CA ARG A 19 3.93 6.27 -44.38
C ARG A 19 2.72 6.54 -43.47
N ASN A 20 1.53 6.12 -43.86
CA ASN A 20 0.32 6.28 -43.05
C ASN A 20 0.39 5.46 -41.74
N GLN A 21 0.98 4.26 -41.77
CA GLN A 21 1.21 3.45 -40.59
C GLN A 21 2.18 4.13 -39.62
N ILE A 22 3.32 4.63 -40.12
CA ILE A 22 4.29 5.38 -39.30
C ILE A 22 3.67 6.65 -38.71
N LEU A 23 2.85 7.38 -39.46
CA LEU A 23 2.17 8.57 -38.97
C LEU A 23 1.17 8.22 -37.85
N ARG A 24 0.41 7.13 -38.01
CA ARG A 24 -0.50 6.64 -36.94
C ARG A 24 0.26 6.16 -35.70
N GLU A 25 1.34 5.42 -35.86
CA GLU A 25 2.19 4.99 -34.76
C GLU A 25 2.82 6.17 -34.02
N ASN A 26 3.33 7.18 -34.75
CA ASN A 26 3.85 8.40 -34.15
C ASN A 26 2.76 9.21 -33.43
N PHE A 27 1.56 9.28 -33.98
CA PHE A 27 0.43 9.94 -33.34
C PHE A 27 0.02 9.24 -32.05
N ILE A 28 -0.10 7.91 -32.05
CA ILE A 28 -0.38 7.10 -30.87
C ILE A 28 0.74 7.29 -29.83
N ALA A 29 2.00 7.22 -30.25
CA ALA A 29 3.14 7.45 -29.37
C ALA A 29 3.15 8.85 -28.74
N TRP A 30 2.71 9.87 -29.50
CA TRP A 30 2.54 11.23 -28.96
C TRP A 30 1.44 11.32 -27.91
N ILE A 31 0.28 10.69 -28.13
CA ILE A 31 -0.81 10.62 -27.15
C ILE A 31 -0.31 9.91 -25.88
N LEU A 32 0.34 8.75 -26.02
CA LEU A 32 0.86 7.99 -24.90
C LEU A 32 1.89 8.79 -24.07
N ARG A 33 2.79 9.52 -24.76
CA ARG A 33 3.73 10.42 -24.10
C ARG A 33 3.02 11.57 -23.38
N GLY A 34 2.01 12.15 -24.01
CA GLY A 34 1.18 13.20 -23.39
C GLY A 34 0.47 12.70 -22.12
N CYS A 35 -0.14 11.52 -22.16
CA CYS A 35 -0.75 10.88 -20.99
C CYS A 35 0.29 10.59 -19.90
N ALA A 36 1.44 10.04 -20.23
CA ALA A 36 2.51 9.79 -19.27
C ALA A 36 3.03 11.08 -18.64
N PHE A 37 3.24 12.13 -19.46
CA PHE A 37 3.67 13.45 -18.95
C PHE A 37 2.62 14.08 -18.04
N SER A 38 1.33 14.03 -18.40
CA SER A 38 0.25 14.57 -17.56
C SER A 38 0.14 13.88 -16.21
N ALA A 39 0.34 12.55 -16.16
CA ALA A 39 0.36 11.80 -14.90
C ALA A 39 1.52 12.22 -13.99
N VAL A 40 2.74 12.33 -14.56
CA VAL A 40 3.92 12.79 -13.81
C VAL A 40 3.75 14.26 -13.37
N ALA A 41 3.26 15.13 -14.26
CA ALA A 41 3.00 16.53 -13.93
C ALA A 41 1.96 16.67 -12.81
N GLY A 42 0.87 15.88 -12.85
CA GLY A 42 -0.15 15.85 -11.80
C GLY A 42 0.44 15.44 -10.45
N LEU A 43 1.27 14.40 -10.43
CA LEU A 43 1.97 13.97 -9.20
C LEU A 43 2.88 15.08 -8.66
N LEU A 44 3.69 15.72 -9.53
CA LEU A 44 4.57 16.81 -9.13
C LEU A 44 3.78 18.01 -8.58
N LEU A 45 2.67 18.36 -9.21
CA LEU A 45 1.78 19.43 -8.73
C LEU A 45 1.24 19.15 -7.32
N ILE A 46 0.79 17.92 -7.06
CA ILE A 46 0.32 17.52 -5.72
C ILE A 46 1.44 17.67 -4.70
N ILE A 47 2.64 17.14 -5.01
CA ILE A 47 3.80 17.25 -4.12
C ILE A 47 4.13 18.72 -3.85
N LEU A 48 4.28 19.53 -4.89
CA LEU A 48 4.59 20.95 -4.76
C LEU A 48 3.53 21.70 -3.94
N PHE A 49 2.24 21.39 -4.16
CA PHE A 49 1.16 21.99 -3.41
C PHE A 49 1.23 21.62 -1.92
N VAL A 50 1.35 20.34 -1.59
CA VAL A 50 1.45 19.88 -0.19
C VAL A 50 2.63 20.52 0.53
N PHE A 51 3.81 20.54 -0.10
CA PHE A 51 4.99 21.14 0.50
C PHE A 51 4.88 22.67 0.61
N LYS A 52 4.25 23.34 -0.37
CA LYS A 52 3.96 24.79 -0.30
C LYS A 52 3.08 25.12 0.89
N GLU A 53 1.96 24.39 1.08
CA GLU A 53 1.04 24.64 2.19
C GLU A 53 1.63 24.22 3.57
N ALA A 54 2.60 23.31 3.60
CA ALA A 54 3.36 22.94 4.79
C ALA A 54 4.48 23.94 5.13
N TRP A 55 4.92 24.75 4.17
CA TRP A 55 6.08 25.64 4.31
C TRP A 55 6.00 26.63 5.46
N PRO A 56 4.82 27.20 5.84
CA PRO A 56 4.72 28.14 6.98
C PRO A 56 5.27 27.59 8.28
N ILE A 57 5.21 26.27 8.52
CA ILE A 57 5.81 25.62 9.70
C ILE A 57 7.34 25.88 9.79
N LEU A 58 8.01 26.00 8.64
CA LEU A 58 9.47 26.19 8.57
C LEU A 58 9.88 27.66 8.41
N GLY A 59 9.06 28.46 7.71
CA GLY A 59 9.41 29.78 7.25
C GLY A 59 8.69 30.96 7.91
N ASP A 60 7.53 30.72 8.54
CA ASP A 60 6.73 31.80 9.14
C ASP A 60 6.83 31.84 10.65
N LYS A 61 7.32 32.97 11.17
CA LYS A 61 7.51 33.18 12.62
C LYS A 61 6.19 33.17 13.41
N VAL A 62 5.07 33.58 12.80
CA VAL A 62 3.77 33.60 13.46
C VAL A 62 3.28 32.18 13.66
N THR A 63 3.35 31.37 12.60
CA THR A 63 2.99 29.93 12.66
C THR A 63 3.88 29.18 13.65
N GLN A 64 5.18 29.48 13.71
CA GLN A 64 6.15 28.83 14.61
C GLN A 64 5.92 29.14 16.10
N GLN A 65 5.22 30.22 16.44
CA GLN A 65 4.86 30.51 17.86
C GLN A 65 3.86 29.48 18.39
N GLU A 66 2.93 29.02 17.56
CA GLU A 66 1.92 28.03 17.95
C GLU A 66 2.31 26.61 17.57
N ALA A 67 2.87 26.41 16.37
CA ALA A 67 3.22 25.12 15.80
C ALA A 67 4.67 25.12 15.32
N ASN A 68 5.57 24.50 16.08
CA ASN A 68 6.99 24.42 15.76
C ASN A 68 7.50 22.97 15.76
N LEU A 69 8.59 22.73 15.03
CA LEU A 69 9.17 21.40 14.88
C LEU A 69 9.56 20.74 16.21
N ALA A 70 10.12 21.52 17.15
CA ALA A 70 10.50 21.00 18.45
C ALA A 70 9.27 20.54 19.25
N GLY A 71 8.17 21.31 19.18
CA GLY A 71 6.90 20.97 19.81
C GLY A 71 6.28 19.69 19.26
N PHE A 72 6.37 19.44 17.96
CA PHE A 72 5.82 18.23 17.33
C PHE A 72 6.38 16.94 17.92
N PHE A 73 7.66 16.93 18.26
CA PHE A 73 8.33 15.74 18.79
C PHE A 73 8.44 15.71 20.33
N SER A 74 8.31 16.86 20.99
CA SER A 74 8.43 16.95 22.44
C SER A 74 7.09 16.91 23.20
N GLN A 75 6.00 17.35 22.56
CA GLN A 75 4.68 17.39 23.19
C GLN A 75 3.97 16.02 23.08
N PRO A 76 3.43 15.49 24.19
CA PRO A 76 2.74 14.20 24.19
C PRO A 76 1.26 14.28 23.80
N LEU A 77 0.73 15.48 23.47
CA LEU A 77 -0.69 15.73 23.26
C LEU A 77 -0.96 16.34 21.90
N TRP A 78 -2.04 15.89 21.26
CA TRP A 78 -2.64 16.48 20.07
C TRP A 78 -3.97 17.15 20.48
N GLN A 79 -3.98 18.45 20.61
CA GLN A 79 -5.14 19.27 21.01
C GLN A 79 -5.11 20.63 20.28
N PRO A 80 -5.38 20.65 18.96
CA PRO A 80 -5.27 21.87 18.14
C PRO A 80 -6.33 22.93 18.47
N VAL A 81 -7.47 22.53 19.05
CA VAL A 81 -8.65 23.39 19.31
C VAL A 81 -8.69 23.87 20.77
N SER A 82 -7.65 23.64 21.57
CA SER A 82 -7.57 24.14 22.95
C SER A 82 -7.19 25.64 23.00
N GLU A 83 -7.45 26.30 24.10
CA GLU A 83 -7.05 27.72 24.34
C GLU A 83 -5.55 27.95 24.05
N ILE A 84 -4.72 26.96 24.36
CA ILE A 84 -3.30 26.90 23.98
C ILE A 84 -3.16 25.67 23.06
N PRO A 85 -3.08 25.86 21.74
CA PRO A 85 -2.98 24.75 20.79
C PRO A 85 -1.75 23.87 21.05
N LYS A 86 -1.94 22.54 20.96
CA LYS A 86 -0.87 21.56 21.13
C LYS A 86 -0.84 20.62 19.93
N TYR A 87 0.30 20.57 19.29
CA TYR A 87 0.50 19.82 18.03
C TYR A 87 1.50 18.67 18.19
N GLY A 88 1.44 17.92 19.29
CA GLY A 88 2.33 16.79 19.52
C GLY A 88 2.03 15.61 18.59
N PHE A 89 3.04 15.09 17.90
CA PHE A 89 2.92 13.96 16.96
C PHE A 89 3.04 12.59 17.64
N THR A 90 3.51 12.55 18.88
CA THR A 90 3.73 11.32 19.64
C THR A 90 2.50 10.39 19.66
N PRO A 91 1.27 10.86 19.98
CA PRO A 91 0.10 10.01 20.00
C PRO A 91 -0.29 9.51 18.60
N LEU A 92 -0.10 10.35 17.55
CA LEU A 92 -0.42 9.98 16.17
C LEU A 92 0.57 8.93 15.64
N PHE A 93 1.85 9.08 15.98
CA PHE A 93 2.89 8.13 15.64
C PHE A 93 2.67 6.78 16.34
N ALA A 94 2.42 6.79 17.65
CA ALA A 94 2.10 5.61 18.43
C ALA A 94 0.84 4.89 17.86
N GLY A 95 -0.21 5.65 17.57
CA GLY A 95 -1.43 5.12 16.96
C GLY A 95 -1.19 4.48 15.60
N THR A 96 -0.42 5.15 14.73
CA THR A 96 -0.07 4.62 13.40
C THR A 96 0.71 3.31 13.52
N ILE A 97 1.73 3.27 14.36
CA ILE A 97 2.54 2.05 14.57
C ILE A 97 1.67 0.90 15.10
N LYS A 98 0.87 1.15 16.14
CA LYS A 98 0.00 0.12 16.74
C LYS A 98 -0.93 -0.52 15.69
N VAL A 99 -1.67 0.31 14.97
CA VAL A 99 -2.63 -0.16 13.98
C VAL A 99 -1.95 -0.90 12.84
N VAL A 100 -0.85 -0.36 12.32
CA VAL A 100 -0.09 -0.97 11.22
C VAL A 100 0.53 -2.30 11.65
N LEU A 101 1.13 -2.38 12.84
CA LEU A 101 1.72 -3.63 13.34
C LEU A 101 0.67 -4.73 13.50
N VAL A 102 -0.48 -4.44 14.12
CA VAL A 102 -1.57 -5.41 14.25
C VAL A 102 -2.07 -5.84 12.88
N SER A 103 -2.26 -4.90 11.95
CA SER A 103 -2.68 -5.20 10.58
C SER A 103 -1.70 -6.13 9.88
N MET A 104 -0.40 -5.85 9.95
CA MET A 104 0.62 -6.66 9.28
C MET A 104 0.79 -8.04 9.92
N LEU A 105 0.74 -8.13 11.26
CA LEU A 105 0.79 -9.41 11.97
C LEU A 105 -0.39 -10.33 11.61
N PHE A 106 -1.53 -9.76 11.25
CA PHE A 106 -2.70 -10.50 10.79
C PHE A 106 -2.65 -10.79 9.29
N ALA A 107 -2.40 -9.74 8.46
CA ALA A 107 -2.53 -9.84 7.01
C ALA A 107 -1.40 -10.64 6.35
N VAL A 108 -0.15 -10.51 6.83
CA VAL A 108 1.00 -11.15 6.18
C VAL A 108 0.94 -12.68 6.30
N PRO A 109 0.77 -13.28 7.48
CA PRO A 109 0.67 -14.74 7.55
C PRO A 109 -0.48 -15.28 6.71
N ILE A 110 -1.67 -14.67 6.79
CA ILE A 110 -2.85 -15.12 6.05
C ILE A 110 -2.62 -14.97 4.54
N GLY A 111 -2.15 -13.82 4.08
CA GLY A 111 -1.91 -13.55 2.66
C GLY A 111 -0.85 -14.48 2.07
N VAL A 112 0.28 -14.66 2.74
CA VAL A 112 1.36 -15.54 2.28
C VAL A 112 0.95 -17.02 2.28
N LEU A 113 0.31 -17.49 3.35
CA LEU A 113 -0.14 -18.88 3.44
C LEU A 113 -1.27 -19.18 2.45
N ALA A 114 -2.19 -18.24 2.23
CA ALA A 114 -3.23 -18.38 1.21
C ALA A 114 -2.63 -18.42 -0.20
N ALA A 115 -1.60 -17.61 -0.50
CA ALA A 115 -0.88 -17.63 -1.77
C ALA A 115 -0.14 -18.96 -1.97
N LEU A 116 0.54 -19.45 -0.93
CA LEU A 116 1.23 -20.74 -0.96
C LEU A 116 0.23 -21.89 -1.19
N PHE A 117 -0.89 -21.88 -0.47
CA PHE A 117 -1.95 -22.87 -0.67
C PHE A 117 -2.51 -22.82 -2.09
N ALA A 118 -2.83 -21.63 -2.60
CA ALA A 118 -3.40 -21.45 -3.94
C ALA A 118 -2.44 -21.91 -5.06
N THR A 119 -1.13 -21.75 -4.88
CA THR A 119 -0.13 -22.10 -5.91
C THR A 119 0.29 -23.56 -5.86
N GLU A 120 0.49 -24.12 -4.68
CA GLU A 120 1.12 -25.43 -4.52
C GLU A 120 0.12 -26.58 -4.24
N PHE A 121 -1.03 -26.29 -3.63
CA PHE A 121 -1.96 -27.33 -3.15
C PHE A 121 -3.35 -27.27 -3.77
N ALA A 122 -3.82 -26.08 -4.19
CA ALA A 122 -5.18 -25.94 -4.69
C ALA A 122 -5.37 -26.63 -6.04
N SER A 123 -6.46 -27.39 -6.20
CA SER A 123 -6.88 -27.89 -7.48
C SER A 123 -7.16 -26.74 -8.47
N PRO A 124 -7.08 -26.94 -9.78
CA PRO A 124 -7.35 -25.87 -10.77
C PRO A 124 -8.70 -25.18 -10.52
N ARG A 125 -9.76 -25.95 -10.26
CA ARG A 125 -11.10 -25.40 -9.97
C ARG A 125 -11.15 -24.55 -8.70
N LEU A 126 -10.47 -24.99 -7.64
CA LEU A 126 -10.42 -24.25 -6.39
C LEU A 126 -9.61 -22.95 -6.54
N ARG A 127 -8.53 -22.97 -7.31
CA ARG A 127 -7.73 -21.79 -7.61
C ARG A 127 -8.52 -20.76 -8.41
N GLU A 128 -9.27 -21.19 -9.43
CA GLU A 128 -10.16 -20.34 -10.22
C GLU A 128 -11.26 -19.69 -9.39
N LEU A 129 -11.64 -20.27 -8.25
CA LEU A 129 -12.59 -19.69 -7.31
C LEU A 129 -11.92 -18.78 -6.28
N LEU A 130 -10.79 -19.21 -5.69
CA LEU A 130 -10.11 -18.47 -4.63
C LEU A 130 -9.60 -17.10 -5.09
N LYS A 131 -9.01 -17.03 -6.28
CA LYS A 131 -8.44 -15.78 -6.79
C LYS A 131 -9.50 -14.69 -6.92
N PRO A 132 -10.62 -14.89 -7.64
CA PRO A 132 -11.70 -13.88 -7.69
C PRO A 132 -12.28 -13.54 -6.31
N CYS A 133 -12.42 -14.52 -5.40
CA CYS A 133 -12.93 -14.24 -4.06
C CYS A 133 -12.03 -13.26 -3.28
N ILE A 134 -10.71 -13.42 -3.39
CA ILE A 134 -9.75 -12.52 -2.75
C ILE A 134 -9.70 -11.17 -3.47
N GLU A 135 -9.79 -11.15 -4.81
CA GLU A 135 -9.86 -9.92 -5.60
C GLU A 135 -11.15 -9.13 -5.31
N LEU A 136 -12.28 -9.80 -5.08
CA LEU A 136 -13.51 -9.15 -4.63
C LEU A 136 -13.34 -8.44 -3.28
N LEU A 137 -12.58 -9.05 -2.36
CA LEU A 137 -12.26 -8.39 -1.08
C LEU A 137 -11.44 -7.09 -1.30
N ALA A 138 -10.53 -7.09 -2.29
CA ALA A 138 -9.80 -5.88 -2.68
C ALA A 138 -10.71 -4.77 -3.28
N GLY A 139 -11.82 -5.17 -3.89
CA GLY A 139 -12.82 -4.27 -4.48
C GLY A 139 -13.75 -3.62 -3.47
N ILE A 140 -13.79 -4.08 -2.21
CA ILE A 140 -14.64 -3.49 -1.17
C ILE A 140 -14.12 -2.08 -0.83
N PRO A 141 -14.97 -1.03 -0.91
CA PRO A 141 -14.58 0.32 -0.50
C PRO A 141 -14.09 0.35 0.96
N SER A 142 -13.02 1.10 1.24
CA SER A 142 -12.44 1.20 2.59
C SER A 142 -13.44 1.69 3.64
N VAL A 143 -14.36 2.56 3.25
CA VAL A 143 -15.46 3.03 4.12
C VAL A 143 -16.35 1.86 4.57
N VAL A 144 -16.64 0.90 3.68
CA VAL A 144 -17.48 -0.28 4.01
C VAL A 144 -16.72 -1.19 4.98
N LEU A 145 -15.42 -1.42 4.76
CA LEU A 145 -14.58 -2.16 5.70
C LEU A 145 -14.47 -1.44 7.05
N GLY A 146 -14.37 -0.11 7.05
CA GLY A 146 -14.38 0.70 8.27
C GLY A 146 -15.70 0.59 9.02
N PHE A 147 -16.82 0.66 8.31
CA PHE A 147 -18.16 0.46 8.89
C PHE A 147 -18.34 -0.96 9.45
N PHE A 148 -17.88 -1.99 8.73
CA PHE A 148 -17.83 -3.36 9.23
C PHE A 148 -16.98 -3.47 10.51
N GLY A 149 -15.81 -2.82 10.53
CA GLY A 149 -14.93 -2.72 11.70
C GLY A 149 -15.62 -2.08 12.90
N LEU A 150 -16.36 -1.00 12.65
CA LEU A 150 -17.11 -0.25 13.65
C LEU A 150 -18.30 -1.03 14.23
N MET A 151 -19.14 -1.60 13.37
CA MET A 151 -20.44 -2.13 13.76
C MET A 151 -20.39 -3.62 14.17
N VAL A 152 -19.64 -4.42 13.43
CA VAL A 152 -19.63 -5.87 13.55
C VAL A 152 -18.38 -6.35 14.30
N LEU A 153 -17.20 -6.06 13.73
CA LEU A 153 -15.94 -6.62 14.22
C LEU A 153 -15.63 -6.18 15.65
N ALA A 154 -15.82 -4.90 15.97
CA ALA A 154 -15.61 -4.39 17.31
C ALA A 154 -16.51 -5.07 18.36
N SER A 155 -17.76 -5.39 18.00
CA SER A 155 -18.71 -6.07 18.88
C SER A 155 -18.36 -7.56 19.09
N TRP A 156 -17.70 -8.19 18.11
CA TRP A 156 -17.22 -9.57 18.22
C TRP A 156 -15.89 -9.66 18.97
N LEU A 157 -14.98 -8.73 18.71
CA LEU A 157 -13.65 -8.76 19.32
C LEU A 157 -13.65 -8.35 20.79
N GLN A 158 -14.48 -7.38 21.21
CA GLN A 158 -14.49 -6.89 22.57
C GLN A 158 -14.71 -7.99 23.63
N PRO A 159 -15.74 -8.88 23.53
CA PRO A 159 -15.93 -9.94 24.52
C PRO A 159 -14.83 -11.01 24.49
N ILE A 160 -14.16 -11.21 23.34
CA ILE A 160 -13.08 -12.21 23.21
C ILE A 160 -11.78 -11.67 23.83
N THR A 161 -11.48 -10.38 23.59
CA THR A 161 -10.23 -9.76 24.04
C THR A 161 -10.35 -9.12 25.43
N HIS A 162 -11.57 -8.99 25.96
CA HIS A 162 -11.86 -8.24 27.18
C HIS A 162 -11.34 -6.80 27.15
N ALA A 163 -11.28 -6.19 25.94
CA ALA A 163 -10.77 -4.86 25.74
C ALA A 163 -11.60 -3.82 26.49
N PRO A 164 -10.96 -2.85 27.18
CA PRO A 164 -11.65 -1.82 27.95
C PRO A 164 -12.48 -0.90 27.07
N VAL A 165 -12.04 -0.71 25.82
CA VAL A 165 -12.72 0.14 24.84
C VAL A 165 -13.03 -0.68 23.58
N ARG A 166 -14.28 -0.58 23.11
CA ARG A 166 -14.76 -1.32 21.92
C ARG A 166 -14.02 -0.91 20.65
N LEU A 167 -13.83 0.37 20.44
CA LEU A 167 -13.11 0.92 19.28
C LEU A 167 -11.68 1.25 19.70
N ASN A 168 -10.74 0.45 19.24
CA ASN A 168 -9.34 0.49 19.66
C ASN A 168 -8.39 0.17 18.50
N ALA A 169 -7.08 0.29 18.74
CA ALA A 169 -6.07 0.03 17.71
C ALA A 169 -6.06 -1.42 17.24
N PHE A 170 -6.38 -2.39 18.10
CA PHE A 170 -6.46 -3.79 17.73
C PHE A 170 -7.60 -4.06 16.75
N ASN A 171 -8.82 -3.56 17.06
CA ASN A 171 -9.96 -3.66 16.17
C ASN A 171 -9.70 -3.02 14.80
N ALA A 172 -9.15 -1.80 14.80
CA ALA A 172 -8.78 -1.10 13.56
C ALA A 172 -7.71 -1.86 12.77
N GLY A 173 -6.71 -2.44 13.46
CA GLY A 173 -5.65 -3.23 12.85
C GLY A 173 -6.17 -4.50 12.18
N ILE A 174 -7.10 -5.22 12.79
CA ILE A 174 -7.73 -6.41 12.19
C ILE A 174 -8.59 -6.00 10.98
N ALA A 175 -9.42 -4.95 11.11
CA ALA A 175 -10.24 -4.45 10.01
C ALA A 175 -9.36 -3.99 8.82
N LEU A 176 -8.26 -3.27 9.10
CA LEU A 176 -7.27 -2.87 8.10
C LEU A 176 -6.59 -4.10 7.47
N GLY A 177 -6.25 -5.09 8.28
CA GLY A 177 -5.63 -6.33 7.82
C GLY A 177 -6.47 -7.06 6.77
N LEU A 178 -7.80 -7.10 6.94
CA LEU A 178 -8.71 -7.64 5.92
C LEU A 178 -8.54 -6.91 4.57
N GLY A 179 -8.37 -5.59 4.58
CA GLY A 179 -8.12 -4.80 3.37
C GLY A 179 -6.73 -5.00 2.77
N VAL A 180 -5.73 -5.37 3.58
CA VAL A 180 -4.33 -5.57 3.16
C VAL A 180 -4.08 -6.99 2.61
N ILE A 181 -4.80 -8.01 3.11
CA ILE A 181 -4.66 -9.42 2.69
C ILE A 181 -4.62 -9.57 1.16
N PRO A 182 -5.54 -9.00 0.37
CA PRO A 182 -5.53 -9.18 -1.08
C PRO A 182 -4.24 -8.70 -1.74
N THR A 183 -3.69 -7.57 -1.28
CA THR A 183 -2.44 -7.02 -1.82
C THR A 183 -1.27 -7.96 -1.57
N VAL A 184 -1.14 -8.46 -0.34
CA VAL A 184 -0.08 -9.43 0.02
C VAL A 184 -0.28 -10.73 -0.76
N PHE A 185 -1.50 -11.27 -0.79
CA PHE A 185 -1.83 -12.50 -1.51
C PHE A 185 -1.45 -12.43 -2.98
N THR A 186 -1.94 -11.41 -3.71
CA THR A 186 -1.75 -11.32 -5.16
C THR A 186 -0.27 -11.25 -5.53
N VAL A 187 0.51 -10.42 -4.85
CA VAL A 187 1.94 -10.29 -5.15
C VAL A 187 2.72 -11.55 -4.75
N CYS A 188 2.36 -12.19 -3.63
CA CYS A 188 2.98 -13.46 -3.24
C CYS A 188 2.60 -14.61 -4.18
N GLU A 189 1.34 -14.67 -4.63
CA GLU A 189 0.90 -15.68 -5.61
C GLU A 189 1.64 -15.54 -6.93
N ASP A 190 1.77 -14.33 -7.46
CA ASP A 190 2.50 -14.06 -8.70
C ASP A 190 4.00 -14.44 -8.56
N ALA A 191 4.61 -14.14 -7.41
CA ALA A 191 5.99 -14.50 -7.11
C ALA A 191 6.20 -16.03 -7.04
N LEU A 192 5.29 -16.74 -6.38
CA LEU A 192 5.34 -18.19 -6.28
C LEU A 192 5.12 -18.86 -7.65
N ARG A 193 4.22 -18.32 -8.46
CA ARG A 193 4.01 -18.82 -9.85
C ARG A 193 5.22 -18.61 -10.75
N ALA A 194 6.00 -17.56 -10.52
CA ALA A 194 7.21 -17.28 -11.31
C ALA A 194 8.36 -18.26 -11.02
N VAL A 195 8.30 -19.05 -9.95
CA VAL A 195 9.32 -20.08 -9.66
C VAL A 195 9.27 -21.19 -10.71
N PRO A 196 10.40 -21.53 -11.38
CA PRO A 196 10.45 -22.56 -12.40
C PRO A 196 9.96 -23.93 -11.89
N LYS A 197 9.19 -24.65 -12.72
CA LYS A 197 8.68 -25.98 -12.37
C LYS A 197 9.80 -26.99 -12.09
N SER A 198 10.95 -26.86 -12.77
CA SER A 198 12.12 -27.71 -12.57
C SER A 198 12.61 -27.76 -11.11
N PHE A 199 12.47 -26.67 -10.36
CA PHE A 199 12.86 -26.66 -8.92
C PHE A 199 11.96 -27.59 -8.10
N ARG A 200 10.64 -27.59 -8.39
CA ARG A 200 9.68 -28.47 -7.73
C ARG A 200 9.89 -29.93 -8.12
N GLU A 201 10.07 -30.18 -9.41
CA GLU A 201 10.31 -31.52 -9.96
C GLU A 201 11.59 -32.13 -9.42
N ALA A 202 12.69 -31.37 -9.32
CA ALA A 202 13.95 -31.83 -8.73
C ALA A 202 13.77 -32.18 -7.24
N SER A 203 13.07 -31.37 -6.48
CA SER A 203 12.79 -31.64 -5.06
C SER A 203 11.98 -32.92 -4.86
N LEU A 204 10.92 -33.10 -5.65
CA LEU A 204 10.09 -34.31 -5.60
C LEU A 204 10.87 -35.57 -6.05
N ALA A 205 11.76 -35.43 -7.04
CA ALA A 205 12.63 -36.53 -7.49
C ALA A 205 13.63 -37.00 -6.41
N LEU A 206 14.03 -36.08 -5.49
CA LEU A 206 14.84 -36.40 -4.31
C LEU A 206 14.03 -37.01 -3.16
N GLY A 207 12.72 -37.25 -3.34
CA GLY A 207 11.85 -37.89 -2.36
C GLY A 207 11.22 -36.91 -1.36
N ALA A 208 11.30 -35.58 -1.57
CA ALA A 208 10.63 -34.61 -0.74
C ALA A 208 9.10 -34.70 -0.91
N THR A 209 8.36 -34.46 0.18
CA THR A 209 6.90 -34.36 0.12
C THR A 209 6.48 -33.04 -0.53
N PRO A 210 5.24 -32.92 -1.06
CA PRO A 210 4.72 -31.64 -1.59
C PRO A 210 4.84 -30.49 -0.59
N TRP A 211 4.59 -30.74 0.71
CA TRP A 211 4.74 -29.74 1.77
C TRP A 211 6.20 -29.29 1.94
N GLN A 212 7.12 -30.24 1.97
CA GLN A 212 8.57 -29.93 2.06
C GLN A 212 9.04 -29.15 0.84
N THR A 213 8.58 -29.51 -0.36
CA THR A 213 8.87 -28.79 -1.60
C THR A 213 8.33 -27.35 -1.56
N ALA A 214 7.08 -27.16 -1.13
CA ALA A 214 6.46 -25.84 -1.00
C ALA A 214 7.21 -24.94 -0.02
N TRP A 215 7.53 -25.46 1.17
CA TRP A 215 8.11 -24.69 2.26
C TRP A 215 9.63 -24.47 2.11
N ASN A 216 10.37 -25.50 1.69
CA ASN A 216 11.83 -25.46 1.65
C ASN A 216 12.41 -25.08 0.27
N VAL A 217 11.60 -25.13 -0.80
CA VAL A 217 12.07 -24.84 -2.15
C VAL A 217 11.29 -23.69 -2.79
N ALA A 218 9.95 -23.81 -2.92
CA ALA A 218 9.16 -22.80 -3.62
C ALA A 218 9.11 -21.46 -2.88
N LEU A 219 8.84 -21.47 -1.57
CA LEU A 219 8.75 -20.25 -0.76
C LEU A 219 10.09 -19.50 -0.66
N PRO A 220 11.23 -20.15 -0.37
CA PRO A 220 12.53 -19.50 -0.40
C PRO A 220 12.94 -18.98 -1.79
N ALA A 221 12.64 -19.72 -2.86
CA ALA A 221 12.91 -19.28 -4.22
C ALA A 221 12.08 -18.04 -4.61
N ALA A 222 10.85 -17.90 -4.08
CA ALA A 222 9.97 -16.75 -4.26
C ALA A 222 10.23 -15.60 -3.27
N SER A 223 11.17 -15.73 -2.33
CA SER A 223 11.32 -14.83 -1.18
C SER A 223 11.46 -13.35 -1.52
N ALA A 224 12.10 -13.02 -2.65
CA ALA A 224 12.20 -11.63 -3.13
C ALA A 224 10.82 -11.04 -3.46
N GLY A 225 9.96 -11.81 -4.14
CA GLY A 225 8.61 -11.37 -4.47
C GLY A 225 7.67 -11.39 -3.27
N VAL A 226 7.82 -12.37 -2.36
CA VAL A 226 7.08 -12.40 -1.09
C VAL A 226 7.42 -11.17 -0.26
N GLY A 227 8.71 -10.82 -0.15
CA GLY A 227 9.15 -9.60 0.52
C GLY A 227 8.57 -8.33 -0.12
N ALA A 228 8.48 -8.28 -1.46
CA ALA A 228 7.80 -7.19 -2.17
C ALA A 228 6.32 -7.09 -1.79
N GLY A 229 5.61 -8.22 -1.72
CA GLY A 229 4.20 -8.27 -1.33
C GLY A 229 3.97 -7.75 0.09
N VAL A 230 4.82 -8.13 1.03
CA VAL A 230 4.78 -7.66 2.42
C VAL A 230 5.01 -6.15 2.49
N LEU A 231 6.02 -5.63 1.79
CA LEU A 231 6.35 -4.21 1.81
C LEU A 231 5.29 -3.34 1.10
N LEU A 232 4.68 -3.83 0.02
CA LEU A 232 3.52 -3.17 -0.60
C LEU A 232 2.31 -3.17 0.33
N GLY A 233 2.05 -4.27 1.02
CA GLY A 233 1.02 -4.34 2.07
C GLY A 233 1.27 -3.32 3.18
N LEU A 234 2.52 -3.18 3.64
CA LEU A 234 2.94 -2.19 4.64
C LEU A 234 2.69 -0.75 4.16
N ALA A 235 3.11 -0.42 2.94
CA ALA A 235 2.90 0.90 2.37
C ALA A 235 1.40 1.25 2.28
N ARG A 236 0.56 0.28 1.89
CA ARG A 236 -0.89 0.42 1.90
C ARG A 236 -1.45 0.64 3.30
N ALA A 237 -0.99 -0.14 4.29
CA ALA A 237 -1.45 -0.04 5.66
C ALA A 237 -1.14 1.32 6.30
N VAL A 238 0.04 1.89 6.04
CA VAL A 238 0.45 3.21 6.56
C VAL A 238 -0.41 4.34 5.99
N GLY A 239 -0.83 4.22 4.72
CA GLY A 239 -1.65 5.22 4.04
C GLY A 239 -3.16 5.09 4.27
N GLU A 240 -3.63 4.03 4.94
CA GLU A 240 -5.08 3.82 5.10
C GLU A 240 -5.70 4.82 6.05
N THR A 241 -6.84 5.35 5.63
CA THR A 241 -7.50 6.46 6.33
C THR A 241 -8.85 6.06 6.90
N MET A 242 -9.78 5.61 6.04
CA MET A 242 -11.20 5.47 6.43
C MET A 242 -11.45 4.28 7.35
N ILE A 243 -10.77 3.16 7.13
CA ILE A 243 -10.90 1.99 8.02
C ILE A 243 -10.47 2.36 9.44
N VAL A 244 -9.32 3.03 9.55
CA VAL A 244 -8.77 3.43 10.85
C VAL A 244 -9.61 4.48 11.51
N LEU A 245 -10.01 5.54 10.78
CA LEU A 245 -10.85 6.62 11.30
C LEU A 245 -12.13 6.09 11.96
N MET A 246 -12.77 5.09 11.36
CA MET A 246 -14.03 4.54 11.84
C MET A 246 -13.86 3.48 12.93
N ALA A 247 -12.81 2.67 12.89
CA ALA A 247 -12.69 1.47 13.70
C ALA A 247 -11.77 1.61 14.93
N SER A 248 -10.97 2.70 15.02
CA SER A 248 -9.96 2.88 16.08
C SER A 248 -10.42 3.68 17.30
N GLY A 249 -11.60 4.30 17.25
CA GLY A 249 -12.08 5.24 18.27
C GLY A 249 -11.50 6.65 18.14
N ASN A 250 -10.54 6.87 17.23
CA ASN A 250 -9.99 8.15 16.79
C ASN A 250 -9.57 9.11 17.92
N ALA A 251 -9.12 8.59 19.07
CA ALA A 251 -8.58 9.39 20.17
C ALA A 251 -7.04 9.43 20.13
N ALA A 252 -6.48 10.63 20.24
CA ALA A 252 -5.04 10.86 20.21
C ALA A 252 -4.42 10.57 21.58
N ILE A 253 -4.23 9.29 21.91
CA ILE A 253 -3.72 8.81 23.20
C ILE A 253 -2.31 8.26 23.03
N THR A 254 -1.36 8.74 23.84
CA THR A 254 -0.01 8.17 23.91
C THR A 254 -0.01 7.00 24.87
N SER A 255 -0.27 5.80 24.35
CA SER A 255 -0.28 4.54 25.11
C SER A 255 0.41 3.46 24.29
N GLY A 256 1.07 2.51 24.98
CA GLY A 256 1.62 1.30 24.38
C GLY A 256 0.59 0.17 24.19
N ASP A 257 -0.59 0.28 24.82
CA ASP A 257 -1.62 -0.74 24.76
C ASP A 257 -2.38 -0.68 23.42
N VAL A 258 -2.49 -1.82 22.75
CA VAL A 258 -3.23 -1.95 21.49
C VAL A 258 -4.75 -1.95 21.68
N PHE A 259 -5.22 -2.16 22.91
CA PHE A 259 -6.64 -2.14 23.26
C PHE A 259 -7.15 -0.75 23.63
N ASP A 260 -6.28 0.27 23.62
CA ASP A 260 -6.69 1.67 23.71
C ASP A 260 -7.09 2.22 22.36
N SER A 261 -7.94 3.27 22.39
CA SER A 261 -8.24 4.06 21.20
C SER A 261 -6.96 4.64 20.60
N ALA A 262 -6.94 4.77 19.29
CA ALA A 262 -5.80 5.30 18.58
C ALA A 262 -6.23 6.27 17.47
N ARG A 263 -5.39 7.25 17.20
CA ARG A 263 -5.51 8.16 16.07
C ARG A 263 -4.25 8.07 15.23
N THR A 264 -4.40 7.91 13.92
CA THR A 264 -3.27 7.87 12.97
C THR A 264 -3.08 9.22 12.29
N PHE A 265 -1.92 9.43 11.68
CA PHE A 265 -1.66 10.62 10.88
C PHE A 265 -2.67 10.82 9.76
N SER A 266 -2.97 9.78 8.99
CA SER A 266 -3.94 9.83 7.88
C SER A 266 -5.36 10.13 8.38
N ALA A 267 -5.78 9.48 9.47
CA ALA A 267 -7.09 9.70 10.08
C ALA A 267 -7.23 11.14 10.64
N THR A 268 -6.15 11.72 11.17
CA THR A 268 -6.15 13.11 11.66
C THR A 268 -6.41 14.09 10.51
N ILE A 269 -5.71 13.94 9.37
CA ILE A 269 -5.94 14.79 8.20
C ILE A 269 -7.40 14.69 7.74
N ALA A 270 -7.94 13.47 7.63
CA ALA A 270 -9.30 13.28 7.16
C ALA A 270 -10.37 13.82 8.13
N ALA A 271 -10.11 13.73 9.43
CA ALA A 271 -11.04 14.21 10.45
C ALA A 271 -11.09 15.74 10.56
N GLU A 272 -9.95 16.42 10.37
CA GLU A 272 -9.81 17.82 10.76
C GLU A 272 -9.68 18.78 9.57
N LEU A 273 -9.18 18.33 8.40
CA LEU A 273 -8.86 19.22 7.27
C LEU A 273 -10.08 20.01 6.74
N ALA A 274 -11.27 19.43 6.80
CA ALA A 274 -12.49 20.08 6.31
C ALA A 274 -13.02 21.18 7.25
N GLU A 275 -12.58 21.19 8.50
CA GLU A 275 -13.08 22.09 9.56
C GLU A 275 -12.13 23.24 9.87
N VAL A 276 -10.89 23.20 9.34
CA VAL A 276 -9.86 24.20 9.64
C VAL A 276 -9.92 25.40 8.72
N VAL A 277 -9.57 26.56 9.24
CA VAL A 277 -9.45 27.79 8.46
C VAL A 277 -8.21 27.73 7.59
N VAL A 278 -8.37 27.97 6.29
CA VAL A 278 -7.27 27.99 5.32
C VAL A 278 -6.23 29.05 5.72
N GLY A 279 -4.96 28.67 5.73
CA GLY A 279 -3.85 29.55 6.11
C GLY A 279 -3.61 29.66 7.61
N SER A 280 -4.39 28.97 8.47
CA SER A 280 -4.12 28.92 9.91
C SER A 280 -2.91 28.03 10.24
N PRO A 281 -2.29 28.18 11.44
CA PRO A 281 -1.23 27.27 11.90
C PRO A 281 -1.67 25.80 11.93
N HIS A 282 -2.94 25.53 12.28
CA HIS A 282 -3.52 24.20 12.25
C HIS A 282 -3.60 23.64 10.83
N TYR A 283 -4.05 24.45 9.86
CA TYR A 283 -4.07 24.06 8.44
C TYR A 283 -2.66 23.69 7.93
N ALA A 284 -1.66 24.55 8.18
CA ALA A 284 -0.28 24.28 7.81
C ALA A 284 0.28 23.02 8.48
N THR A 285 -0.11 22.73 9.74
CA THR A 285 0.30 21.52 10.47
C THR A 285 -0.28 20.26 9.84
N LEU A 286 -1.56 20.28 9.39
CA LEU A 286 -2.15 19.12 8.69
C LEU A 286 -1.46 18.85 7.35
N PHE A 287 -1.10 19.89 6.60
CA PHE A 287 -0.29 19.73 5.38
C PHE A 287 1.13 19.25 5.67
N PHE A 288 1.71 19.67 6.79
CA PHE A 288 3.01 19.14 7.22
C PHE A 288 2.93 17.66 7.59
N ILE A 289 1.86 17.20 8.24
CA ILE A 289 1.58 15.76 8.46
C ILE A 289 1.46 15.04 7.11
N GLY A 290 0.77 15.62 6.14
CA GLY A 290 0.66 15.07 4.78
C GLY A 290 2.01 14.93 4.09
N ALA A 291 2.87 15.96 4.18
CA ALA A 291 4.24 15.91 3.65
C ALA A 291 5.09 14.83 4.36
N LEU A 292 4.95 14.70 5.68
CA LEU A 292 5.63 13.66 6.48
C LEU A 292 5.18 12.25 6.06
N LEU A 293 3.87 12.02 5.90
CA LEU A 293 3.33 10.75 5.41
C LEU A 293 3.82 10.42 4.01
N PHE A 294 3.83 11.42 3.11
CA PHE A 294 4.37 11.25 1.76
C PHE A 294 5.84 10.82 1.81
N LEU A 295 6.66 11.51 2.61
CA LEU A 295 8.07 11.18 2.76
C LEU A 295 8.25 9.77 3.36
N LEU A 296 7.48 9.41 4.38
CA LEU A 296 7.52 8.10 5.02
C LEU A 296 7.17 6.98 4.04
N THR A 297 6.06 7.13 3.31
CA THR A 297 5.63 6.13 2.32
C THR A 297 6.61 6.05 1.15
N PHE A 298 7.17 7.15 0.71
CA PHE A 298 8.22 7.19 -0.30
C PHE A 298 9.46 6.42 0.16
N LEU A 299 9.95 6.66 1.39
CA LEU A 299 11.10 5.96 1.95
C LEU A 299 10.83 4.45 2.09
N ILE A 300 9.64 4.05 2.53
CA ILE A 300 9.23 2.64 2.60
C ILE A 300 9.28 2.01 1.20
N ASN A 301 8.75 2.68 0.17
CA ASN A 301 8.75 2.16 -1.19
C ASN A 301 10.17 2.06 -1.79
N VAL A 302 11.02 3.05 -1.55
CA VAL A 302 12.44 3.00 -1.98
C VAL A 302 13.18 1.87 -1.26
N ALA A 303 13.01 1.74 0.06
CA ALA A 303 13.61 0.66 0.84
C ALA A 303 13.13 -0.71 0.36
N ALA A 304 11.82 -0.83 0.02
CA ALA A 304 11.24 -2.02 -0.58
C ALA A 304 11.91 -2.39 -1.90
N GLY A 305 12.05 -1.44 -2.81
CA GLY A 305 12.72 -1.65 -4.10
C GLY A 305 14.17 -2.11 -3.94
N VAL A 306 14.93 -1.41 -3.11
CA VAL A 306 16.34 -1.78 -2.83
C VAL A 306 16.45 -3.17 -2.18
N PHE A 307 15.57 -3.52 -1.25
CA PHE A 307 15.56 -4.83 -0.60
C PHE A 307 15.29 -5.95 -1.61
N VAL A 308 14.25 -5.79 -2.44
CA VAL A 308 13.87 -6.76 -3.47
C VAL A 308 15.00 -6.95 -4.49
N ASP A 309 15.62 -5.85 -4.95
CA ASP A 309 16.72 -5.93 -5.91
C ASP A 309 17.96 -6.61 -5.34
N ARG A 310 18.30 -6.34 -4.08
CA ARG A 310 19.41 -7.02 -3.39
C ARG A 310 19.15 -8.52 -3.25
N LEU A 311 17.93 -8.90 -2.90
CA LEU A 311 17.54 -10.28 -2.72
C LEU A 311 17.54 -11.05 -4.07
N ARG A 312 17.01 -10.42 -5.13
CA ARG A 312 17.08 -10.98 -6.51
C ARG A 312 18.51 -11.22 -6.96
N ARG A 313 19.42 -10.27 -6.73
CA ARG A 313 20.85 -10.42 -7.09
C ARG A 313 21.52 -11.55 -6.34
N LYS A 314 21.22 -11.74 -5.05
CA LYS A 314 21.75 -12.85 -4.26
C LYS A 314 21.26 -14.21 -4.77
N LEU A 315 20.00 -14.32 -5.16
CA LEU A 315 19.41 -15.56 -5.70
C LEU A 315 19.86 -15.86 -7.14
N ALA A 316 20.17 -14.83 -7.94
CA ALA A 316 20.66 -15.01 -9.31
C ALA A 316 22.16 -15.29 -9.41
N GLY A 317 22.94 -15.00 -8.37
CA GLY A 317 24.38 -15.25 -8.31
C GLY A 317 24.79 -16.50 -7.52
N ALA A 318 23.80 -17.23 -6.99
CA ALA A 318 23.95 -18.56 -6.37
C ALA A 318 23.44 -19.63 -7.33
#